data_04e01b7dbfb5cc56206db2ee0adc9823
#
_entry.id   04e01b7dbfb5cc56206db2ee0adc9823
#
_cell.length_a   1.000
_cell.length_b   1.000
_cell.length_c   1.000
_cell.angle_alpha   90.00
_cell.angle_beta   90.00
_cell.angle_gamma   90.00
#
_symmetry.space_group_name_H-M   'P 1'
#
loop_
_entity.id
_entity.type
_entity.pdbx_description
1 polymer ?
#
loop_
_entity_poly.entity_id
_entity_poly.type
_entity_poly.pdbx_seq_one_letter_code
_entity_poly.pdbx_strand_id
1 'polypeptide(L)'
;SWSTDECASFYDNTNFTMQWCIISESLRLSGHTKGPHGYGGIWGGVNASYHHNLMAHHDSRTPRFGSGVKYQGQERTDMRNNVIYNWSGNGCYGGAAMGINIVDNYYKPGPATDAKVANRVMAIDISSSDGDFAPIKGVLGQYHISRNYFEAGNQLTEAAAAKVNKDNWTGIRNNTGHSLDELKRDTPVEVDAVTTHTAQKAYELVLKYAGCSLKRDDIDTRIVEETRTGTAQFIGKNEHNGLGDEPCPNGPCEHCDKGIIHWKSQNYPKGGLIDSQKDLKPSGAGSDWSAWPTLKSLPQVTDSDNDGMPDEWETANGLNPNKYDANGRNLSTAYDNIEVYINSLVETITNTQNKK
;
A
#
# COMPACT_ATOMS: atom_id res chain seq x y z
N SER A 1 0.24 6.76 6.50
CA SER A 1 -0.62 6.22 7.59
C SER A 1 -1.82 7.11 7.87
N TRP A 2 -2.85 6.53 8.48
CA TRP A 2 -4.00 7.24 9.08
C TRP A 2 -4.92 7.96 8.08
N SER A 3 -5.09 7.41 6.91
CA SER A 3 -6.12 7.91 6.00
C SER A 3 -7.54 7.58 6.50
N THR A 4 -8.47 8.42 6.16
CA THR A 4 -9.91 8.25 6.44
C THR A 4 -10.63 7.37 5.41
N ASP A 5 -9.95 7.00 4.35
CA ASP A 5 -10.35 6.08 3.28
C ASP A 5 -9.13 5.25 2.88
N GLU A 6 -8.75 5.16 1.60
CA GLU A 6 -7.52 4.52 1.21
C GLU A 6 -6.29 5.35 1.55
N CYS A 7 -5.24 4.67 2.05
CA CYS A 7 -3.96 5.31 2.32
C CYS A 7 -3.18 5.65 1.04
N ALA A 8 -3.37 4.90 -0.05
CA ALA A 8 -2.58 5.04 -1.28
C ALA A 8 -3.37 4.58 -2.51
N SER A 9 -4.18 5.47 -3.09
CA SER A 9 -4.96 5.20 -4.29
C SER A 9 -4.40 5.95 -5.49
N PHE A 10 -3.95 5.19 -6.51
CA PHE A 10 -3.36 5.71 -7.74
C PHE A 10 -3.94 4.96 -8.94
N TYR A 11 -4.76 5.62 -9.72
CA TYR A 11 -5.35 5.15 -10.97
C TYR A 11 -5.50 6.32 -11.94
N ASP A 12 -5.96 6.08 -13.17
CA ASP A 12 -5.99 7.10 -14.24
C ASP A 12 -4.64 7.80 -14.48
N ASN A 13 -3.56 7.08 -14.28
CA ASN A 13 -2.18 7.53 -14.50
C ASN A 13 -1.51 6.74 -15.63
N THR A 14 -0.36 7.25 -16.08
CA THR A 14 0.52 6.60 -17.06
C THR A 14 1.97 6.70 -16.61
N ASN A 15 2.78 5.67 -16.87
CA ASN A 15 4.21 5.64 -16.53
C ASN A 15 4.46 5.98 -15.05
N PHE A 16 3.71 5.33 -14.17
CA PHE A 16 3.72 5.60 -12.74
C PHE A 16 4.51 4.55 -11.97
N THR A 17 5.31 4.97 -11.02
CA THR A 17 5.99 4.07 -10.09
C THR A 17 5.78 4.50 -8.65
N MET A 18 5.34 3.56 -7.80
CA MET A 18 5.36 3.69 -6.35
C MET A 18 6.27 2.62 -5.75
N GLN A 19 7.32 3.05 -5.08
CA GLN A 19 8.35 2.15 -4.57
C GLN A 19 8.84 2.53 -3.18
N TRP A 20 9.22 1.54 -2.40
CA TRP A 20 9.86 1.68 -1.08
C TRP A 20 9.06 2.51 -0.08
N CYS A 21 7.73 2.50 -0.19
CA CYS A 21 6.84 3.21 0.71
C CYS A 21 6.35 2.32 1.86
N ILE A 22 6.02 2.92 3.01
CA ILE A 22 5.22 2.30 4.05
C ILE A 22 3.81 2.85 3.95
N ILE A 23 2.84 1.97 3.76
CA ILE A 23 1.41 2.26 3.67
C ILE A 23 0.77 1.47 4.81
N SER A 24 0.29 2.17 5.85
CA SER A 24 -0.14 1.46 7.06
C SER A 24 -1.27 2.15 7.81
N GLU A 25 -1.97 1.37 8.63
CA GLU A 25 -2.94 1.85 9.62
C GLU A 25 -3.98 2.83 9.05
N SER A 26 -4.72 2.42 8.04
CA SER A 26 -5.92 3.13 7.61
C SER A 26 -6.94 3.16 8.76
N LEU A 27 -7.56 4.31 8.99
CA LEU A 27 -8.49 4.53 10.10
C LEU A 27 -9.88 3.98 9.77
N ARG A 28 -10.32 2.97 10.49
CA ARG A 28 -11.57 2.26 10.18
C ARG A 28 -12.83 3.05 10.52
N LEU A 29 -12.84 3.77 11.65
CA LEU A 29 -14.00 4.56 12.09
C LEU A 29 -13.70 6.07 12.04
N SER A 30 -13.30 6.54 10.88
CA SER A 30 -12.80 7.90 10.65
C SER A 30 -13.88 8.95 10.33
N GLY A 31 -15.16 8.57 10.32
CA GLY A 31 -16.25 9.46 9.92
C GLY A 31 -16.48 9.54 8.40
N HIS A 32 -16.01 8.54 7.66
CA HIS A 32 -16.25 8.47 6.23
C HIS A 32 -17.75 8.34 5.92
N THR A 33 -18.24 9.05 4.90
CA THR A 33 -19.68 9.13 4.57
C THR A 33 -20.33 7.80 4.18
N LYS A 34 -19.54 6.78 3.86
CA LYS A 34 -20.00 5.42 3.57
C LYS A 34 -19.88 4.46 4.75
N GLY A 35 -19.60 4.96 5.96
CA GLY A 35 -19.41 4.12 7.14
C GLY A 35 -17.97 3.69 7.37
N PRO A 36 -17.72 2.55 8.07
CA PRO A 36 -16.37 2.05 8.36
C PRO A 36 -15.54 1.88 7.10
N HIS A 37 -14.31 2.48 7.06
CA HIS A 37 -13.53 2.61 5.83
C HIS A 37 -12.02 2.63 6.09
N GLY A 38 -11.44 1.50 6.51
CA GLY A 38 -10.01 1.36 6.80
C GLY A 38 -9.27 0.59 5.71
N TYR A 39 -8.90 1.24 4.60
CA TYR A 39 -8.43 0.57 3.40
C TYR A 39 -7.00 0.93 3.00
N GLY A 40 -6.29 -0.03 2.37
CA GLY A 40 -4.91 0.17 1.91
C GLY A 40 -4.82 1.07 0.69
N GLY A 41 -5.32 0.62 -0.47
CA GLY A 41 -5.26 1.44 -1.68
C GLY A 41 -5.94 0.85 -2.90
N ILE A 42 -6.23 1.70 -3.88
CA ILE A 42 -6.67 1.29 -5.22
C ILE A 42 -5.51 1.53 -6.19
N TRP A 43 -5.05 0.46 -6.83
CA TRP A 43 -3.92 0.50 -7.76
C TRP A 43 -4.36 0.20 -9.19
N GLY A 44 -3.93 1.04 -10.11
CA GLY A 44 -4.18 0.92 -11.53
C GLY A 44 -3.25 1.81 -12.34
N GLY A 45 -3.49 1.92 -13.64
CA GLY A 45 -2.73 2.78 -14.54
C GLY A 45 -2.16 2.04 -15.75
N VAL A 46 -1.76 2.81 -16.75
CA VAL A 46 -1.13 2.33 -17.98
C VAL A 46 0.38 2.37 -17.81
N ASN A 47 1.04 1.22 -17.83
CA ASN A 47 2.46 1.08 -17.52
C ASN A 47 2.76 1.57 -16.09
N ALA A 48 2.08 0.99 -15.10
CA ALA A 48 2.21 1.36 -13.69
C ALA A 48 2.88 0.26 -12.87
N SER A 49 3.88 0.60 -12.08
CA SER A 49 4.61 -0.33 -11.21
C SER A 49 4.48 0.05 -9.74
N TYR A 50 4.15 -0.96 -8.93
CA TYR A 50 4.04 -0.87 -7.48
C TYR A 50 4.95 -1.92 -6.87
N HIS A 51 6.13 -1.51 -6.37
CA HIS A 51 7.11 -2.49 -5.96
C HIS A 51 7.86 -2.11 -4.69
N HIS A 52 8.29 -3.13 -3.94
CA HIS A 52 9.06 -2.98 -2.71
C HIS A 52 8.40 -2.09 -1.65
N ASN A 53 7.06 -2.07 -1.61
CA ASN A 53 6.31 -1.35 -0.59
C ASN A 53 5.92 -2.29 0.56
N LEU A 54 5.74 -1.73 1.74
CA LEU A 54 5.09 -2.38 2.88
C LEU A 54 3.64 -1.89 2.99
N MET A 55 2.68 -2.80 2.85
CA MET A 55 1.28 -2.56 3.21
C MET A 55 0.97 -3.31 4.50
N ALA A 56 0.59 -2.59 5.55
CA ALA A 56 0.39 -3.19 6.87
C ALA A 56 -0.85 -2.65 7.59
N HIS A 57 -1.58 -3.54 8.27
CA HIS A 57 -2.71 -3.18 9.14
C HIS A 57 -3.87 -2.49 8.42
N HIS A 58 -4.38 -3.13 7.36
CA HIS A 58 -5.54 -2.65 6.62
C HIS A 58 -6.70 -3.64 6.70
N ASP A 59 -7.92 -3.14 6.85
CA ASP A 59 -9.11 -3.98 6.86
C ASP A 59 -9.34 -4.63 5.48
N SER A 60 -9.10 -3.88 4.40
CA SER A 60 -9.28 -4.32 3.02
C SER A 60 -8.36 -3.57 2.05
N ARG A 61 -8.43 -3.90 0.76
CA ARG A 61 -7.72 -3.22 -0.35
C ARG A 61 -6.20 -3.25 -0.19
N THR A 62 -5.62 -4.46 -0.15
CA THR A 62 -4.17 -4.67 -0.07
C THR A 62 -3.55 -5.33 -1.33
N PRO A 63 -3.66 -4.69 -2.51
CA PRO A 63 -4.54 -3.58 -2.88
C PRO A 63 -5.90 -4.04 -3.44
N ARG A 64 -6.80 -3.09 -3.76
CA ARG A 64 -7.81 -3.29 -4.77
C ARG A 64 -7.20 -2.91 -6.12
N PHE A 65 -7.31 -3.77 -7.14
CA PHE A 65 -7.03 -3.36 -8.51
C PHE A 65 -8.28 -2.74 -9.13
N GLY A 66 -8.15 -1.51 -9.61
CA GLY A 66 -9.27 -0.78 -10.19
C GLY A 66 -8.82 0.28 -11.18
N SER A 67 -9.61 0.44 -12.23
CA SER A 67 -9.44 1.50 -13.19
C SER A 67 -10.27 2.72 -12.79
N GLY A 68 -9.78 3.90 -13.18
CA GLY A 68 -10.64 5.06 -13.32
C GLY A 68 -11.32 5.07 -14.69
N VAL A 69 -11.97 6.19 -15.01
CA VAL A 69 -12.75 6.30 -16.26
C VAL A 69 -11.86 6.48 -17.48
N LYS A 70 -10.73 7.18 -17.33
CA LYS A 70 -9.91 7.67 -18.44
C LYS A 70 -9.22 6.56 -19.24
N TYR A 71 -8.72 5.51 -18.58
CA TYR A 71 -7.88 4.48 -19.20
C TYR A 71 -8.48 3.08 -19.10
N GLN A 72 -9.79 2.96 -19.00
CA GLN A 72 -10.49 1.69 -18.87
C GLN A 72 -10.08 0.68 -19.95
N GLY A 73 -9.74 -0.53 -19.52
CA GLY A 73 -9.30 -1.61 -20.39
C GLY A 73 -7.90 -1.46 -20.99
N GLN A 74 -7.20 -0.37 -20.69
CA GLN A 74 -5.83 -0.14 -21.15
C GLN A 74 -4.80 -0.37 -20.04
N GLU A 75 -5.24 -0.55 -18.80
CA GLU A 75 -4.36 -0.65 -17.64
C GLU A 75 -3.46 -1.88 -17.77
N ARG A 76 -2.18 -1.64 -17.51
CA ARG A 76 -1.15 -2.65 -17.30
C ARG A 76 -0.42 -2.31 -16.02
N THR A 77 -0.70 -3.10 -14.99
CA THR A 77 -0.27 -2.82 -13.62
C THR A 77 0.60 -3.95 -13.11
N ASP A 78 1.75 -3.59 -12.58
CA ASP A 78 2.73 -4.51 -12.04
C ASP A 78 2.82 -4.37 -10.53
N MET A 79 2.52 -5.44 -9.81
CA MET A 79 2.68 -5.57 -8.36
C MET A 79 3.75 -6.61 -8.07
N ARG A 80 4.95 -6.16 -7.66
CA ARG A 80 6.04 -7.09 -7.36
C ARG A 80 6.86 -6.71 -6.13
N ASN A 81 7.40 -7.72 -5.49
CA ASN A 81 8.29 -7.55 -4.34
C ASN A 81 7.73 -6.70 -3.19
N ASN A 82 6.40 -6.55 -3.09
CA ASN A 82 5.79 -5.89 -1.94
C ASN A 82 5.68 -6.86 -0.77
N VAL A 83 5.64 -6.32 0.43
CA VAL A 83 5.31 -7.03 1.66
C VAL A 83 3.90 -6.65 2.08
N ILE A 84 3.03 -7.64 2.20
CA ILE A 84 1.65 -7.46 2.64
C ILE A 84 1.52 -8.14 4.00
N TYR A 85 1.26 -7.33 5.03
CA TYR A 85 1.17 -7.78 6.41
C TYR A 85 -0.18 -7.45 7.03
N ASN A 86 -0.75 -8.40 7.76
CA ASN A 86 -1.91 -8.21 8.65
C ASN A 86 -3.12 -7.56 7.97
N TRP A 87 -3.47 -8.04 6.77
CA TRP A 87 -4.77 -7.69 6.15
C TRP A 87 -5.91 -8.43 6.85
N SER A 88 -7.13 -7.88 6.86
CA SER A 88 -8.26 -8.48 7.51
C SER A 88 -9.12 -9.34 6.56
N GLY A 89 -10.40 -9.02 6.46
CA GLY A 89 -11.42 -9.87 5.84
C GLY A 89 -11.42 -9.89 4.31
N ASN A 90 -10.76 -8.93 3.65
CA ASN A 90 -10.76 -8.82 2.19
C ASN A 90 -9.45 -8.22 1.66
N GLY A 91 -8.40 -8.99 1.53
CA GLY A 91 -7.07 -8.56 1.06
C GLY A 91 -7.06 -7.95 -0.35
N CYS A 92 -6.40 -8.60 -1.30
CA CYS A 92 -6.32 -8.15 -2.70
C CYS A 92 -7.55 -8.60 -3.51
N TYR A 93 -8.09 -7.71 -4.34
CA TYR A 93 -9.24 -8.02 -5.23
C TYR A 93 -9.43 -7.03 -6.38
N GLY A 94 -10.39 -7.32 -7.28
CA GLY A 94 -10.77 -6.46 -8.41
C GLY A 94 -10.18 -6.90 -9.74
N GLY A 95 -9.66 -5.95 -10.53
CA GLY A 95 -8.90 -6.18 -11.76
C GLY A 95 -9.72 -6.43 -13.02
N ALA A 96 -11.02 -6.10 -13.02
CA ALA A 96 -11.86 -6.19 -14.23
C ALA A 96 -11.22 -5.43 -15.41
N ALA A 97 -11.14 -6.07 -16.56
CA ALA A 97 -10.59 -5.54 -17.81
C ALA A 97 -9.12 -5.10 -17.77
N MET A 98 -8.36 -5.38 -16.70
CA MET A 98 -6.97 -4.96 -16.52
C MET A 98 -5.99 -6.08 -16.92
N GLY A 99 -4.79 -5.69 -17.36
CA GLY A 99 -3.61 -6.56 -17.41
C GLY A 99 -2.81 -6.42 -16.12
N ILE A 100 -2.57 -7.51 -15.38
CA ILE A 100 -1.97 -7.42 -14.05
C ILE A 100 -0.87 -8.47 -13.88
N ASN A 101 0.29 -8.04 -13.36
CA ASN A 101 1.31 -8.92 -12.81
C ASN A 101 1.25 -8.90 -11.28
N ILE A 102 1.28 -10.07 -10.64
CA ILE A 102 1.44 -10.24 -9.19
C ILE A 102 2.60 -11.22 -9.00
N VAL A 103 3.79 -10.70 -8.73
CA VAL A 103 5.03 -11.47 -8.84
C VAL A 103 5.96 -11.22 -7.65
N ASP A 104 6.47 -12.33 -7.06
CA ASP A 104 7.47 -12.28 -5.99
C ASP A 104 7.09 -11.38 -4.79
N ASN A 105 5.79 -11.25 -4.46
CA ASN A 105 5.36 -10.55 -3.25
C ASN A 105 5.41 -11.49 -2.04
N TYR A 106 5.64 -10.93 -0.86
CA TYR A 106 5.67 -11.63 0.41
C TYR A 106 4.40 -11.32 1.21
N TYR A 107 3.65 -12.36 1.55
CA TYR A 107 2.42 -12.28 2.32
C TYR A 107 2.64 -12.87 3.71
N LYS A 108 2.41 -12.06 4.73
CA LYS A 108 2.52 -12.47 6.13
C LYS A 108 1.19 -12.23 6.86
N PRO A 109 0.38 -13.28 7.09
CA PRO A 109 -0.81 -13.16 7.89
C PRO A 109 -0.49 -12.66 9.30
N GLY A 110 -1.28 -11.73 9.81
CA GLY A 110 -1.12 -11.17 11.14
C GLY A 110 -2.33 -11.43 12.04
N PRO A 111 -2.39 -10.81 13.23
CA PRO A 111 -3.48 -11.01 14.20
C PRO A 111 -4.87 -10.65 13.67
N ALA A 112 -4.98 -9.72 12.71
CA ALA A 112 -6.25 -9.33 12.10
C ALA A 112 -6.69 -10.23 10.95
N THR A 113 -5.78 -11.02 10.37
CA THR A 113 -6.06 -11.78 9.15
C THR A 113 -7.10 -12.88 9.38
N ASP A 114 -8.18 -12.86 8.59
CA ASP A 114 -9.18 -13.92 8.65
C ASP A 114 -8.67 -15.21 8.00
N ALA A 115 -8.91 -16.35 8.62
CA ALA A 115 -8.50 -17.67 8.10
C ALA A 115 -8.98 -17.94 6.66
N LYS A 116 -10.19 -17.45 6.31
CA LYS A 116 -10.79 -17.62 4.97
C LYS A 116 -10.05 -16.90 3.84
N VAL A 117 -9.15 -15.97 4.18
CA VAL A 117 -8.37 -15.15 3.21
C VAL A 117 -6.87 -15.21 3.46
N ALA A 118 -6.42 -15.98 4.45
CA ALA A 118 -5.01 -16.03 4.84
C ALA A 118 -4.09 -16.56 3.73
N ASN A 119 -4.59 -17.43 2.85
CA ASN A 119 -3.86 -17.97 1.68
C ASN A 119 -4.32 -17.36 0.35
N ARG A 120 -5.11 -16.27 0.38
CA ARG A 120 -5.67 -15.69 -0.84
C ARG A 120 -4.71 -14.68 -1.47
N VAL A 121 -4.25 -14.99 -2.70
CA VAL A 121 -3.47 -14.04 -3.50
C VAL A 121 -4.38 -12.90 -3.97
N MET A 122 -5.55 -13.23 -4.55
CA MET A 122 -6.48 -12.25 -5.08
C MET A 122 -7.88 -12.82 -5.24
N ALA A 123 -8.90 -11.98 -5.09
CA ALA A 123 -10.25 -12.24 -5.61
C ALA A 123 -10.41 -11.51 -6.95
N ILE A 124 -10.56 -12.25 -8.03
CA ILE A 124 -10.72 -11.69 -9.38
C ILE A 124 -12.20 -11.41 -9.63
N ASP A 125 -12.50 -10.18 -10.01
CA ASP A 125 -13.86 -9.72 -10.31
C ASP A 125 -14.03 -9.37 -11.78
N ILE A 126 -15.28 -9.29 -12.22
CA ILE A 126 -15.69 -8.77 -13.52
C ILE A 126 -16.65 -7.60 -13.29
N SER A 127 -16.54 -6.55 -14.09
CA SER A 127 -17.43 -5.40 -13.96
C SER A 127 -18.85 -5.74 -14.45
N SER A 128 -19.85 -5.45 -13.63
CA SER A 128 -21.27 -5.45 -14.02
C SER A 128 -21.84 -4.05 -14.13
N SER A 129 -21.01 -3.02 -13.90
CA SER A 129 -21.44 -1.62 -13.84
C SER A 129 -21.81 -1.07 -15.20
N ASP A 130 -22.82 -0.20 -15.19
CA ASP A 130 -23.24 0.65 -16.32
C ASP A 130 -22.68 2.07 -16.16
N GLY A 131 -23.16 3.01 -16.95
CA GLY A 131 -22.69 4.40 -16.92
C GLY A 131 -21.24 4.53 -17.38
N ASP A 132 -20.44 5.25 -16.61
CA ASP A 132 -19.04 5.53 -16.94
C ASP A 132 -18.17 4.25 -17.07
N PHE A 133 -18.58 3.13 -16.47
CA PHE A 133 -17.89 1.84 -16.52
C PHE A 133 -18.50 0.85 -17.52
N ALA A 134 -19.50 1.26 -18.30
CA ALA A 134 -20.09 0.42 -19.34
C ALA A 134 -19.08 -0.15 -20.36
N PRO A 135 -18.01 0.56 -20.76
CA PRO A 135 -17.01 0.04 -21.69
C PRO A 135 -16.28 -1.21 -21.20
N ILE A 136 -16.16 -1.42 -19.90
CA ILE A 136 -15.50 -2.61 -19.33
C ILE A 136 -16.48 -3.64 -18.77
N LYS A 137 -17.77 -3.43 -18.93
CA LYS A 137 -18.80 -4.36 -18.46
C LYS A 137 -18.64 -5.72 -19.14
N GLY A 138 -18.46 -6.76 -18.34
CA GLY A 138 -18.26 -8.13 -18.83
C GLY A 138 -16.88 -8.39 -19.45
N VAL A 139 -15.95 -7.43 -19.42
CA VAL A 139 -14.61 -7.62 -19.98
C VAL A 139 -13.70 -8.29 -18.93
N LEU A 140 -13.06 -9.40 -19.33
CA LEU A 140 -12.14 -10.14 -18.47
C LEU A 140 -10.81 -9.41 -18.32
N GLY A 141 -10.27 -9.41 -17.11
CA GLY A 141 -8.87 -9.10 -16.87
C GLY A 141 -7.95 -10.25 -17.29
N GLN A 142 -6.66 -9.95 -17.40
CA GLN A 142 -5.59 -10.89 -17.76
C GLN A 142 -4.47 -10.84 -16.74
N TYR A 143 -4.10 -11.99 -16.16
CA TYR A 143 -3.25 -12.03 -14.98
C TYR A 143 -2.03 -12.93 -15.15
N HIS A 144 -0.84 -12.40 -14.87
CA HIS A 144 0.37 -13.18 -14.64
C HIS A 144 0.68 -13.22 -13.14
N ILE A 145 0.53 -14.39 -12.52
CA ILE A 145 0.66 -14.57 -11.07
C ILE A 145 1.68 -15.67 -10.81
N SER A 146 2.81 -15.32 -10.18
CA SER A 146 3.90 -16.29 -9.98
C SER A 146 4.81 -15.92 -8.82
N ARG A 147 5.37 -16.94 -8.17
CA ARG A 147 6.44 -16.86 -7.16
C ARG A 147 6.11 -15.99 -5.94
N ASN A 148 4.83 -15.70 -5.69
CA ASN A 148 4.44 -15.06 -4.44
C ASN A 148 4.60 -16.06 -3.28
N TYR A 149 5.08 -15.59 -2.17
CA TYR A 149 5.36 -16.40 -0.99
C TYR A 149 4.45 -16.01 0.18
N PHE A 150 3.85 -17.02 0.81
CA PHE A 150 3.01 -16.90 1.99
C PHE A 150 3.72 -17.53 3.18
N GLU A 151 3.98 -16.75 4.22
CA GLU A 151 4.51 -17.24 5.49
C GLU A 151 3.40 -17.94 6.30
N ALA A 152 3.65 -19.16 6.74
CA ALA A 152 2.75 -19.85 7.67
C ALA A 152 2.79 -19.17 9.05
N GLY A 153 1.69 -19.23 9.76
CA GLY A 153 1.54 -18.62 11.08
C GLY A 153 0.20 -17.91 11.23
N ASN A 154 -0.09 -17.44 12.40
CA ASN A 154 -1.40 -16.87 12.73
C ASN A 154 -2.56 -17.75 12.22
N GLN A 155 -3.29 -17.31 11.20
CA GLN A 155 -4.45 -18.04 10.65
C GLN A 155 -4.10 -18.93 9.43
N LEU A 156 -2.82 -19.04 9.06
CA LEU A 156 -2.37 -19.80 7.89
C LEU A 156 -1.54 -21.02 8.34
N THR A 157 -2.07 -22.23 8.12
CA THR A 157 -1.34 -23.45 8.43
C THR A 157 -0.19 -23.70 7.44
N GLU A 158 0.84 -24.45 7.89
CA GLU A 158 1.97 -24.88 7.03
C GLU A 158 1.50 -25.57 5.74
N ALA A 159 0.51 -26.46 5.84
CA ALA A 159 -0.01 -27.18 4.67
C ALA A 159 -0.69 -26.24 3.67
N ALA A 160 -1.46 -25.25 4.14
CA ALA A 160 -2.11 -24.28 3.28
C ALA A 160 -1.11 -23.30 2.65
N ALA A 161 -0.10 -22.87 3.41
CA ALA A 161 0.99 -22.07 2.91
C ALA A 161 1.79 -22.82 1.83
N ALA A 162 2.19 -24.06 2.10
CA ALA A 162 2.92 -24.90 1.14
C ALA A 162 2.13 -25.08 -0.18
N LYS A 163 0.81 -25.24 -0.11
CA LYS A 163 -0.05 -25.38 -1.28
C LYS A 163 -0.02 -24.11 -2.16
N VAL A 164 -0.26 -22.94 -1.58
CA VAL A 164 -0.29 -21.67 -2.33
C VAL A 164 1.11 -21.25 -2.79
N ASN A 165 2.15 -21.59 -2.06
CA ASN A 165 3.54 -21.33 -2.44
C ASN A 165 3.98 -22.21 -3.61
N LYS A 166 3.49 -23.44 -3.71
CA LYS A 166 3.74 -24.35 -4.84
C LYS A 166 3.03 -23.87 -6.11
N ASP A 167 1.80 -23.40 -5.97
CA ASP A 167 0.99 -22.89 -7.07
C ASP A 167 0.10 -21.74 -6.57
N ASN A 168 0.50 -20.51 -6.91
CA ASN A 168 -0.21 -19.30 -6.49
C ASN A 168 -1.65 -19.24 -7.01
N TRP A 169 -1.98 -19.93 -8.09
CA TRP A 169 -3.34 -19.96 -8.61
C TRP A 169 -4.31 -20.69 -7.69
N THR A 170 -3.83 -21.54 -6.80
CA THR A 170 -4.67 -22.14 -5.74
C THR A 170 -5.16 -21.13 -4.69
N GLY A 171 -4.56 -19.95 -4.65
CA GLY A 171 -4.95 -18.80 -3.83
C GLY A 171 -5.87 -17.80 -4.54
N ILE A 172 -6.39 -18.12 -5.72
CA ILE A 172 -7.32 -17.26 -6.44
C ILE A 172 -8.76 -17.60 -6.09
N ARG A 173 -9.51 -16.58 -5.69
CA ARG A 173 -10.96 -16.61 -5.66
C ARG A 173 -11.49 -16.03 -6.98
N ASN A 174 -12.10 -16.85 -7.79
CA ASN A 174 -12.64 -16.43 -9.07
C ASN A 174 -14.14 -16.10 -8.94
N ASN A 175 -14.49 -14.83 -9.10
CA ASN A 175 -15.86 -14.32 -9.06
C ASN A 175 -16.41 -13.98 -10.46
N THR A 176 -15.66 -14.29 -11.54
CA THR A 176 -16.03 -13.87 -12.90
C THR A 176 -17.07 -14.77 -13.56
N GLY A 177 -17.23 -16.01 -13.10
CA GLY A 177 -18.03 -17.04 -13.78
C GLY A 177 -17.33 -17.72 -14.96
N HIS A 178 -16.12 -17.29 -15.32
CA HIS A 178 -15.28 -17.86 -16.37
C HIS A 178 -14.25 -18.83 -15.80
N SER A 179 -13.60 -19.61 -16.65
CA SER A 179 -12.53 -20.52 -16.23
C SER A 179 -11.26 -19.75 -15.84
N LEU A 180 -10.42 -20.35 -14.98
CA LEU A 180 -9.12 -19.76 -14.67
C LEU A 180 -8.20 -19.69 -15.90
N ASP A 181 -8.34 -20.59 -16.85
CA ASP A 181 -7.50 -20.61 -18.06
C ASP A 181 -7.77 -19.41 -18.97
N GLU A 182 -8.99 -18.87 -18.98
CA GLU A 182 -9.32 -17.64 -19.69
C GLU A 182 -8.67 -16.39 -19.05
N LEU A 183 -8.32 -16.46 -17.78
CA LEU A 183 -7.75 -15.35 -17.00
C LEU A 183 -6.22 -15.38 -16.96
N LYS A 184 -5.63 -16.57 -17.10
CA LYS A 184 -4.19 -16.79 -16.96
C LYS A 184 -3.40 -16.25 -18.16
N ARG A 185 -2.22 -15.70 -17.82
CA ARG A 185 -1.15 -15.43 -18.77
C ARG A 185 0.12 -16.17 -18.35
N ASP A 186 0.73 -16.88 -19.29
CA ASP A 186 2.02 -17.55 -19.06
C ASP A 186 3.17 -16.54 -18.99
N THR A 187 3.06 -15.45 -19.75
CA THR A 187 4.04 -14.36 -19.78
C THR A 187 3.50 -13.11 -19.09
N PRO A 188 4.36 -12.33 -18.42
CA PRO A 188 3.95 -11.07 -17.81
C PRO A 188 3.32 -10.10 -18.82
N VAL A 189 2.39 -9.28 -18.34
CA VAL A 189 1.98 -8.06 -19.05
C VAL A 189 3.17 -7.14 -19.17
N GLU A 190 3.31 -6.51 -20.32
CA GLU A 190 4.42 -5.61 -20.58
C GLU A 190 4.30 -4.32 -19.76
N VAL A 191 5.32 -4.06 -18.97
CA VAL A 191 5.52 -2.83 -18.18
C VAL A 191 7.02 -2.54 -18.14
N ASP A 192 7.39 -1.35 -17.68
CA ASP A 192 8.80 -1.00 -17.51
C ASP A 192 9.52 -1.95 -16.56
N ALA A 193 10.78 -2.23 -16.85
CA ALA A 193 11.57 -3.18 -16.10
C ALA A 193 11.88 -2.69 -14.68
N VAL A 194 11.64 -3.55 -13.70
CA VAL A 194 11.95 -3.33 -12.28
C VAL A 194 12.97 -4.36 -11.82
N THR A 195 13.96 -3.92 -11.03
CA THR A 195 14.85 -4.86 -10.33
C THR A 195 14.01 -5.79 -9.47
N THR A 196 14.07 -7.09 -9.76
CA THR A 196 13.21 -8.08 -9.13
C THR A 196 14.04 -9.01 -8.26
N HIS A 197 13.63 -9.16 -7.00
CA HIS A 197 14.19 -10.08 -6.01
C HIS A 197 13.25 -11.28 -5.81
N THR A 198 13.74 -12.34 -5.15
CA THR A 198 12.82 -13.34 -4.59
C THR A 198 11.93 -12.70 -3.53
N ALA A 199 10.74 -13.25 -3.28
CA ALA A 199 9.83 -12.72 -2.27
C ALA A 199 10.49 -12.60 -0.88
N GLN A 200 11.31 -13.60 -0.48
CA GLN A 200 12.04 -13.59 0.79
C GLN A 200 13.09 -12.48 0.84
N LYS A 201 13.82 -12.28 -0.26
CA LYS A 201 14.81 -11.20 -0.33
C LYS A 201 14.12 -9.83 -0.31
N ALA A 202 13.01 -9.69 -1.02
CA ALA A 202 12.20 -8.48 -0.98
C ALA A 202 11.71 -8.17 0.44
N TYR A 203 11.27 -9.18 1.21
CA TYR A 203 10.88 -9.01 2.61
C TYR A 203 12.00 -8.39 3.46
N GLU A 204 13.22 -8.93 3.37
CA GLU A 204 14.39 -8.39 4.09
C GLU A 204 14.67 -6.92 3.71
N LEU A 205 14.68 -6.63 2.39
CA LEU A 205 15.00 -5.31 1.88
C LEU A 205 13.92 -4.28 2.19
N VAL A 206 12.64 -4.64 2.06
CA VAL A 206 11.51 -3.77 2.38
C VAL A 206 11.50 -3.40 3.85
N LEU A 207 11.68 -4.36 4.77
CA LEU A 207 11.75 -4.05 6.19
C LEU A 207 12.94 -3.16 6.54
N LYS A 208 14.02 -3.25 5.78
CA LYS A 208 15.21 -2.43 6.01
C LYS A 208 15.06 -1.03 5.42
N TYR A 209 14.48 -0.88 4.24
CA TYR A 209 14.61 0.34 3.43
C TYR A 209 13.29 1.04 3.07
N ALA A 210 12.12 0.45 3.28
CA ALA A 210 10.87 1.14 3.00
C ALA A 210 10.61 2.28 4.00
N GLY A 211 9.88 3.29 3.56
CA GLY A 211 9.59 4.50 4.32
C GLY A 211 10.80 5.42 4.44
N CYS A 212 10.80 6.30 5.41
CA CYS A 212 11.88 7.25 5.67
C CYS A 212 13.08 6.56 6.34
N SER A 213 13.72 5.61 5.63
CA SER A 213 14.70 4.68 6.18
C SER A 213 16.01 5.31 6.62
N LEU A 214 16.37 6.52 6.16
CA LEU A 214 17.52 7.27 6.67
C LEU A 214 17.34 7.62 8.14
N LYS A 215 16.13 8.01 8.54
CA LYS A 215 15.79 8.34 9.90
C LYS A 215 14.31 8.08 10.16
N ARG A 216 13.95 6.83 10.46
CA ARG A 216 12.58 6.45 10.76
C ARG A 216 12.10 7.09 12.06
N ASP A 217 10.85 7.51 12.05
CA ASP A 217 10.13 7.85 13.25
C ASP A 217 9.70 6.61 14.05
N ASP A 218 9.07 6.82 15.19
CA ASP A 218 8.68 5.72 16.08
C ASP A 218 7.50 4.91 15.53
N ILE A 219 6.67 5.51 14.66
CA ILE A 219 5.53 4.83 14.01
C ILE A 219 6.04 3.87 12.96
N ASP A 220 6.85 4.33 12.00
CA ASP A 220 7.44 3.49 10.96
C ASP A 220 8.30 2.38 11.57
N THR A 221 9.05 2.70 12.64
CA THR A 221 9.85 1.73 13.39
C THR A 221 8.98 0.63 13.97
N ARG A 222 7.86 0.98 14.59
CA ARG A 222 6.90 0.03 15.17
C ARG A 222 6.26 -0.85 14.09
N ILE A 223 5.77 -0.25 13.00
CA ILE A 223 5.14 -1.00 11.89
C ILE A 223 6.10 -2.05 11.30
N VAL A 224 7.36 -1.67 11.10
CA VAL A 224 8.39 -2.60 10.63
C VAL A 224 8.64 -3.74 11.64
N GLU A 225 8.69 -3.43 12.94
CA GLU A 225 8.90 -4.44 13.97
C GLU A 225 7.70 -5.37 14.12
N GLU A 226 6.48 -4.86 14.11
CA GLU A 226 5.25 -5.66 14.11
C GLU A 226 5.19 -6.58 12.89
N THR A 227 5.58 -6.10 11.72
CA THR A 227 5.69 -6.93 10.51
C THR A 227 6.73 -8.03 10.69
N ARG A 228 7.90 -7.71 11.28
CA ARG A 228 8.96 -8.68 11.51
C ARG A 228 8.54 -9.78 12.49
N THR A 229 7.90 -9.42 13.58
CA THR A 229 7.51 -10.34 14.66
C THR A 229 6.18 -11.06 14.42
N GLY A 230 5.38 -10.59 13.47
CA GLY A 230 4.03 -11.13 13.23
C GLY A 230 3.01 -10.74 14.31
N THR A 231 3.23 -9.61 14.98
CA THR A 231 2.43 -9.11 16.10
C THR A 231 1.73 -7.81 15.79
N ALA A 232 0.90 -7.32 16.69
CA ALA A 232 0.31 -6.01 16.64
C ALA A 232 0.18 -5.44 18.05
N GLN A 233 0.70 -4.25 18.27
CA GLN A 233 0.68 -3.61 19.58
C GLN A 233 -0.66 -2.97 19.90
N PHE A 234 -1.33 -2.43 18.89
CA PHE A 234 -2.57 -1.68 19.07
C PHE A 234 -3.76 -2.42 18.46
N ILE A 235 -4.94 -2.02 18.93
CA ILE A 235 -6.22 -2.55 18.48
C ILE A 235 -7.25 -1.42 18.52
N GLY A 236 -8.17 -1.40 17.58
CA GLY A 236 -9.28 -0.45 17.56
C GLY A 236 -10.11 -0.55 18.83
N LYS A 237 -10.40 0.58 19.44
CA LYS A 237 -11.17 0.69 20.69
C LYS A 237 -12.64 1.00 20.42
N ASN A 238 -13.05 0.97 19.16
CA ASN A 238 -14.39 1.40 18.74
C ASN A 238 -14.68 2.87 19.12
N GLU A 239 -13.62 3.66 19.18
CA GLU A 239 -13.71 5.10 19.38
C GLU A 239 -13.98 5.78 18.04
N HIS A 240 -15.23 5.94 17.70
CA HIS A 240 -15.73 6.56 16.45
C HIS A 240 -15.57 8.09 16.43
N ASN A 241 -14.55 8.65 17.05
CA ASN A 241 -14.25 10.11 17.14
C ASN A 241 -15.42 10.97 17.67
N GLY A 242 -16.28 10.39 18.52
CA GLY A 242 -17.46 11.08 19.04
C GLY A 242 -18.66 11.05 18.09
N LEU A 243 -18.55 10.37 16.96
CA LEU A 243 -19.67 10.21 16.03
C LEU A 243 -20.79 9.40 16.68
N GLY A 244 -22.01 9.90 16.54
CA GLY A 244 -23.24 9.19 16.87
C GLY A 244 -23.76 8.38 15.69
N ASP A 245 -24.94 7.82 15.84
CA ASP A 245 -25.68 7.29 14.71
C ASP A 245 -26.07 8.43 13.76
N GLU A 246 -25.75 8.30 12.48
CA GLU A 246 -25.93 9.35 11.48
C GLU A 246 -26.70 8.83 10.26
N PRO A 247 -27.57 9.66 9.65
CA PRO A 247 -28.15 9.31 8.35
C PRO A 247 -27.07 9.09 7.30
N CYS A 248 -27.25 8.09 6.46
CA CYS A 248 -26.38 7.88 5.31
C CYS A 248 -26.55 9.01 4.30
N PRO A 249 -25.56 9.87 4.06
CA PRO A 249 -25.73 11.09 3.27
C PRO A 249 -26.04 10.82 1.78
N ASN A 250 -25.67 9.64 1.29
CA ASN A 250 -25.86 9.23 -0.11
C ASN A 250 -26.84 8.06 -0.27
N GLY A 251 -27.76 7.87 0.70
CA GLY A 251 -28.71 6.76 0.69
C GLY A 251 -28.13 5.45 1.24
N PRO A 252 -28.84 4.32 1.06
CA PRO A 252 -28.42 3.05 1.61
C PRO A 252 -27.00 2.65 1.17
N CYS A 253 -26.15 2.27 2.11
CA CYS A 253 -24.81 1.75 1.87
C CYS A 253 -24.63 0.39 2.52
N GLU A 254 -23.58 -0.34 2.19
CA GLU A 254 -23.35 -1.69 2.74
C GLU A 254 -23.16 -1.73 4.26
N HIS A 255 -22.86 -0.56 4.86
CA HIS A 255 -22.63 -0.41 6.30
C HIS A 255 -23.80 0.31 7.03
N CYS A 256 -24.90 0.56 6.32
CA CYS A 256 -26.07 1.24 6.87
C CYS A 256 -27.19 0.23 7.16
N ASP A 257 -27.84 0.37 8.31
CA ASP A 257 -29.14 -0.24 8.54
C ASP A 257 -30.23 0.82 8.34
N LYS A 258 -31.20 0.57 7.45
CA LYS A 258 -32.33 1.48 7.17
C LYS A 258 -31.92 2.93 6.88
N GLY A 259 -30.75 3.13 6.25
CA GLY A 259 -30.25 4.46 5.92
C GLY A 259 -29.56 5.18 7.09
N ILE A 260 -29.17 4.48 8.13
CA ILE A 260 -28.44 5.03 9.28
C ILE A 260 -27.10 4.29 9.43
N ILE A 261 -26.02 5.04 9.62
CA ILE A 261 -24.70 4.50 10.00
C ILE A 261 -24.68 4.40 11.54
N HIS A 262 -24.59 3.17 12.03
CA HIS A 262 -24.48 2.89 13.46
C HIS A 262 -23.01 2.75 13.87
N TRP A 263 -22.31 3.86 14.03
CA TRP A 263 -20.88 3.86 14.35
C TRP A 263 -20.53 3.02 15.59
N LYS A 264 -21.34 3.11 16.63
CA LYS A 264 -21.11 2.41 17.91
C LYS A 264 -21.25 0.89 17.81
N SER A 265 -22.03 0.39 16.86
CA SER A 265 -22.25 -1.05 16.69
C SER A 265 -21.22 -1.74 15.80
N GLN A 266 -20.33 -0.95 15.17
CA GLN A 266 -19.28 -1.44 14.27
C GLN A 266 -18.09 -1.99 15.05
N ASN A 267 -18.35 -2.76 16.11
CA ASN A 267 -17.28 -3.36 16.92
C ASN A 267 -16.55 -4.44 16.13
N TYR A 268 -15.31 -4.18 15.79
CA TYR A 268 -14.46 -5.09 15.02
C TYR A 268 -13.02 -5.04 15.53
N PRO A 269 -12.80 -5.34 16.82
CA PRO A 269 -11.47 -5.26 17.40
C PRO A 269 -10.59 -6.38 16.86
N LYS A 270 -9.67 -6.06 15.98
CA LYS A 270 -8.65 -6.98 15.48
C LYS A 270 -7.27 -6.34 15.64
N GLY A 271 -6.32 -7.12 16.12
CA GLY A 271 -4.98 -6.63 16.41
C GLY A 271 -4.32 -5.97 15.20
N GLY A 272 -3.88 -4.73 15.34
CA GLY A 272 -3.28 -3.91 14.29
C GLY A 272 -4.25 -3.05 13.50
N LEU A 273 -5.55 -3.36 13.47
CA LEU A 273 -6.54 -2.47 12.89
C LEU A 273 -6.95 -1.43 13.93
N ILE A 274 -6.79 -0.17 13.59
CA ILE A 274 -7.19 0.95 14.45
C ILE A 274 -8.39 1.69 13.88
N ASP A 275 -9.21 2.22 14.75
CA ASP A 275 -10.38 2.99 14.39
C ASP A 275 -10.06 4.48 14.24
N SER A 276 -9.10 4.95 15.06
CA SER A 276 -8.62 6.30 15.14
C SER A 276 -7.16 6.29 15.60
N GLN A 277 -6.37 7.30 15.25
CA GLN A 277 -5.02 7.47 15.78
C GLN A 277 -5.00 7.63 17.32
N LYS A 278 -6.13 7.93 17.94
CA LYS A 278 -6.27 7.94 19.41
C LYS A 278 -6.10 6.57 20.05
N ASP A 279 -6.32 5.49 19.27
CA ASP A 279 -6.13 4.12 19.76
C ASP A 279 -4.67 3.82 20.11
N LEU A 280 -3.74 4.60 19.56
CA LEU A 280 -2.30 4.49 19.83
C LEU A 280 -1.89 5.08 21.19
N LYS A 281 -2.82 5.70 21.93
CA LYS A 281 -2.51 6.29 23.24
C LYS A 281 -2.13 5.22 24.23
N PRO A 282 -0.88 5.26 24.79
CA PRO A 282 -0.46 4.33 25.82
C PRO A 282 -1.31 4.45 27.09
N SER A 283 -1.46 3.34 27.80
CA SER A 283 -2.09 3.36 29.12
C SER A 283 -1.31 4.28 30.06
N GLY A 284 -2.03 5.20 30.72
CA GLY A 284 -1.43 6.17 31.65
C GLY A 284 -0.82 7.42 31.02
N ALA A 285 -0.87 7.57 29.69
CA ALA A 285 -0.43 8.81 29.05
C ALA A 285 -1.34 9.99 29.42
N GLY A 286 -0.74 11.17 29.64
CA GLY A 286 -1.43 12.39 30.04
C GLY A 286 -2.40 12.94 29.00
N SER A 287 -3.07 14.04 29.33
CA SER A 287 -3.99 14.73 28.43
C SER A 287 -3.29 15.42 27.26
N ASP A 288 -2.01 15.72 27.40
CA ASP A 288 -1.14 16.36 26.43
C ASP A 288 -0.53 15.38 25.42
N TRP A 289 -0.82 14.08 25.54
CA TRP A 289 -0.32 13.08 24.60
C TRP A 289 -0.82 13.35 23.18
N SER A 290 0.07 13.21 22.21
CA SER A 290 -0.21 13.30 20.78
C SER A 290 0.11 11.98 20.09
N ALA A 291 -0.71 11.59 19.11
CA ALA A 291 -0.42 10.46 18.23
C ALA A 291 0.71 10.76 17.23
N TRP A 292 0.91 12.04 16.93
CA TRP A 292 1.96 12.48 16.00
C TRP A 292 3.34 12.25 16.61
N PRO A 293 4.25 11.57 15.89
CA PRO A 293 5.59 11.31 16.39
C PRO A 293 6.40 12.60 16.46
N THR A 294 7.35 12.64 17.37
CA THR A 294 8.41 13.65 17.33
C THR A 294 9.38 13.30 16.22
N LEU A 295 9.45 14.14 15.19
CA LEU A 295 10.38 13.93 14.08
C LEU A 295 11.82 14.18 14.53
N LYS A 296 12.69 13.21 14.21
CA LYS A 296 14.11 13.24 14.57
C LYS A 296 14.89 13.88 13.43
N SER A 297 14.91 15.21 13.37
CA SER A 297 15.65 15.94 12.35
C SER A 297 17.17 15.78 12.51
N LEU A 298 17.89 15.84 11.40
CA LEU A 298 19.33 16.07 11.40
C LEU A 298 19.62 17.55 11.72
N PRO A 299 20.85 17.91 12.12
CA PRO A 299 21.23 19.31 12.26
C PRO A 299 20.91 20.09 10.98
N GLN A 300 20.43 21.32 11.13
CA GLN A 300 20.21 22.21 10.00
C GLN A 300 21.55 22.50 9.31
N VAL A 301 21.57 22.40 7.99
CA VAL A 301 22.70 22.79 7.15
C VAL A 301 22.49 24.21 6.64
N THR A 302 23.58 24.90 6.26
CA THR A 302 23.48 26.21 5.61
C THR A 302 22.96 26.04 4.19
N ASP A 303 21.98 26.84 3.85
CA ASP A 303 21.33 26.96 2.54
C ASP A 303 21.06 28.47 2.34
N SER A 304 21.97 29.14 1.66
CA SER A 304 22.05 30.62 1.63
C SER A 304 20.98 31.27 0.76
N ASP A 305 20.56 30.60 -0.30
CA ASP A 305 19.53 31.10 -1.22
C ASP A 305 18.13 30.46 -0.99
N ASN A 306 18.04 29.51 -0.03
CA ASN A 306 16.82 28.83 0.38
C ASN A 306 16.16 28.05 -0.77
N ASP A 307 16.93 27.35 -1.56
CA ASP A 307 16.43 26.53 -2.67
C ASP A 307 16.29 25.03 -2.32
N GLY A 308 16.71 24.66 -1.09
CA GLY A 308 16.60 23.31 -0.55
C GLY A 308 17.85 22.46 -0.74
N MET A 309 18.92 23.01 -1.33
CA MET A 309 20.22 22.35 -1.46
C MET A 309 21.23 23.01 -0.51
N PRO A 310 22.05 22.25 0.24
CA PRO A 310 23.07 22.84 1.11
C PRO A 310 24.21 23.51 0.33
N ASP A 311 24.67 24.66 0.79
CA ASP A 311 25.80 25.41 0.22
C ASP A 311 27.04 24.53 -0.05
N GLU A 312 27.37 23.66 0.91
CA GLU A 312 28.51 22.75 0.80
C GLU A 312 28.29 21.73 -0.35
N TRP A 313 27.09 21.19 -0.47
CA TRP A 313 26.78 20.23 -1.52
C TRP A 313 26.77 20.92 -2.90
N GLU A 314 26.19 22.12 -3.02
CA GLU A 314 26.19 22.89 -4.25
C GLU A 314 27.60 23.21 -4.72
N THR A 315 28.43 23.73 -3.81
CA THR A 315 29.83 24.04 -4.10
C THR A 315 30.59 22.80 -4.57
N ALA A 316 30.39 21.66 -3.90
CA ALA A 316 31.03 20.40 -4.26
C ALA A 316 30.60 19.88 -5.64
N ASN A 317 29.39 20.24 -6.08
CA ASN A 317 28.83 19.83 -7.39
C ASN A 317 28.90 20.93 -8.46
N GLY A 318 29.59 22.05 -8.19
CA GLY A 318 29.82 23.13 -9.17
C GLY A 318 28.62 24.04 -9.40
N LEU A 319 27.69 24.08 -8.44
CA LEU A 319 26.58 25.03 -8.38
C LEU A 319 27.00 26.28 -7.57
N ASN A 320 26.16 27.32 -7.62
CA ASN A 320 26.41 28.57 -6.89
C ASN A 320 25.43 28.68 -5.70
N PRO A 321 25.89 28.57 -4.43
CA PRO A 321 25.03 28.60 -3.23
C PRO A 321 24.32 29.92 -2.94
N ASN A 322 24.48 30.91 -3.80
CA ASN A 322 23.76 32.20 -3.73
C ASN A 322 22.81 32.41 -4.92
N LYS A 323 22.51 31.37 -5.68
CA LYS A 323 21.65 31.42 -6.85
C LYS A 323 20.60 30.35 -6.80
N TYR A 324 19.37 30.72 -6.49
CA TYR A 324 18.23 29.80 -6.51
C TYR A 324 18.12 29.09 -7.87
N ASP A 325 18.56 27.86 -7.98
CA ASP A 325 18.51 27.05 -9.19
C ASP A 325 18.12 25.57 -8.97
N ALA A 326 17.35 25.30 -7.92
CA ALA A 326 16.79 23.97 -7.63
C ALA A 326 16.14 23.31 -8.86
N ASN A 327 15.42 24.10 -9.67
CA ASN A 327 14.76 23.63 -10.90
C ASN A 327 15.68 23.69 -12.15
N GLY A 328 16.96 24.01 -11.97
CA GLY A 328 17.96 23.95 -13.03
C GLY A 328 18.28 22.50 -13.40
N ARG A 329 18.84 22.30 -14.60
CA ARG A 329 19.30 20.98 -15.08
C ARG A 329 20.78 21.00 -15.42
N ASN A 330 21.56 21.60 -14.53
CA ASN A 330 23.01 21.74 -14.70
C ASN A 330 23.74 20.40 -14.48
N LEU A 331 23.21 19.56 -13.58
CA LEU A 331 23.84 18.31 -13.14
C LEU A 331 23.33 17.09 -13.91
N SER A 332 22.12 17.17 -14.49
CA SER A 332 21.49 16.06 -15.20
C SER A 332 20.61 16.57 -16.34
N THR A 333 20.50 15.80 -17.41
CA THR A 333 19.53 16.06 -18.49
C THR A 333 18.13 15.52 -18.16
N ALA A 334 18.03 14.62 -17.19
CA ALA A 334 16.78 13.93 -16.82
C ALA A 334 16.16 14.47 -15.54
N TYR A 335 16.98 15.02 -14.63
CA TYR A 335 16.56 15.46 -13.29
C TYR A 335 16.89 16.92 -13.05
N ASP A 336 16.04 17.60 -12.30
CA ASP A 336 16.35 18.94 -11.80
C ASP A 336 17.44 18.86 -10.71
N ASN A 337 18.16 19.96 -10.45
CA ASN A 337 19.29 19.96 -9.51
C ASN A 337 18.89 19.46 -8.12
N ILE A 338 17.73 19.90 -7.61
CA ILE A 338 17.20 19.43 -6.31
C ILE A 338 16.91 17.92 -6.30
N GLU A 339 16.47 17.36 -7.42
CA GLU A 339 16.25 15.92 -7.53
C GLU A 339 17.56 15.14 -7.50
N VAL A 340 18.61 15.67 -8.15
CA VAL A 340 19.96 15.09 -8.07
C VAL A 340 20.48 15.12 -6.64
N TYR A 341 20.28 16.22 -5.91
CA TYR A 341 20.61 16.31 -4.48
C TYR A 341 19.87 15.27 -3.66
N ILE A 342 18.54 15.21 -3.75
CA ILE A 342 17.71 14.27 -2.98
C ILE A 342 18.12 12.82 -3.28
N ASN A 343 18.37 12.48 -4.55
CA ASN A 343 18.85 11.16 -4.95
C ASN A 343 20.23 10.84 -4.35
N SER A 344 21.12 11.82 -4.23
CA SER A 344 22.45 11.60 -3.63
C SER A 344 22.39 11.22 -2.15
N LEU A 345 21.38 11.68 -1.41
CA LEU A 345 21.18 11.33 0.00
C LEU A 345 20.92 9.85 0.23
N VAL A 346 20.36 9.17 -0.76
CA VAL A 346 19.97 7.76 -0.69
C VAL A 346 20.76 6.86 -1.65
N GLU A 347 21.79 7.37 -2.29
CA GLU A 347 22.57 6.65 -3.31
C GLU A 347 23.10 5.29 -2.79
N THR A 348 23.67 5.25 -1.60
CA THR A 348 24.16 4.02 -0.99
C THR A 348 23.04 3.01 -0.75
N ILE A 349 21.86 3.48 -0.34
CA ILE A 349 20.65 2.67 -0.15
C ILE A 349 20.21 2.12 -1.50
N THR A 350 20.06 3.00 -2.49
CA THR A 350 19.60 2.64 -3.85
C THR A 350 20.55 1.63 -4.51
N ASN A 351 21.86 1.82 -4.36
CA ASN A 351 22.86 0.87 -4.86
C ASN A 351 22.75 -0.51 -4.18
N THR A 352 22.32 -0.56 -2.92
CA THR A 352 22.09 -1.82 -2.20
C THR A 352 20.76 -2.46 -2.62
N GLN A 353 19.72 -1.67 -2.79
CA GLN A 353 18.39 -2.10 -3.25
C GLN A 353 18.44 -2.75 -4.63
N ASN A 354 19.33 -2.28 -5.51
CA ASN A 354 19.46 -2.77 -6.89
C ASN A 354 20.37 -4.00 -7.03
N LYS A 355 20.97 -4.49 -5.96
CA LYS A 355 21.77 -5.74 -5.99
C LYS A 355 20.83 -6.94 -5.93
N LYS A 356 20.88 -7.77 -6.99
CA LYS A 356 20.15 -9.04 -7.08
C LYS A 356 20.67 -10.08 -6.10
#